data_11c70c38543949aac565ce9ad23eddc7
#
_entry.id   11c70c38543949aac565ce9ad23eddc7
#
_cell.length_a   1.000
_cell.length_b   1.000
_cell.length_c   1.000
_cell.angle_alpha   90.00
_cell.angle_beta   90.00
_cell.angle_gamma   90.00
#
_symmetry.space_group_name_H-M   'P 1'
#
loop_
_entity.id
_entity.type
_entity.pdbx_description
1 polymer ?
#
loop_
_entity_poly.entity_id
_entity_poly.type
_entity_poly.pdbx_seq_one_letter_code
_entity_poly.pdbx_strand_id
1 'polypeptide(L)'
;MFRRATLKASGDKLTGQSGDVKIEGSTHGDSVRLEVRQADGKELWNLSGTLVEDVLVGTGKIFDSPATWTARHPAERPAGAAKAHRFMPRTFHRQFSSAIPPVMHLFPGDSVSTWTVDAGGKDASENPRSQGGNPLTGPFYVENTWPGDTLVVKFTRIRLNRDSAASGDSIVAGAFDPYYFKDLKRVEKFDRTWRLDREHGVATLKNPTERLKNFSVKLAPMLGCVGVAPPGNQALRSGNLGSFGGNMDYNQIREGVTLYLPVYHPGALLFVGDGHAAEGAGELTGDALETSMDLEFNVDVIQGASPDMPRAENDDSLMALGIGGSLTNALQSATTSLAQWLGARLQAQRRRGGHGAGNFHAV
;
A
#
# COMPACT_ATOMS: atom_id res chain seq x y z
N MET A 1 0.59 -7.18 -19.60
CA MET A 1 -0.84 -6.80 -19.49
C MET A 1 -1.54 -7.90 -18.73
N PHE A 2 -2.41 -7.55 -17.76
CA PHE A 2 -3.23 -8.51 -17.02
C PHE A 2 -4.71 -8.29 -17.35
N ARG A 3 -5.45 -9.38 -17.51
CA ARG A 3 -6.89 -9.33 -17.74
C ARG A 3 -7.58 -10.50 -17.05
N ARG A 4 -8.78 -10.26 -16.54
CA ARG A 4 -9.68 -11.30 -16.07
C ARG A 4 -10.57 -11.72 -17.21
N ALA A 5 -10.78 -13.02 -17.37
CA ALA A 5 -11.68 -13.59 -18.35
C ALA A 5 -12.61 -14.61 -17.71
N THR A 6 -13.84 -14.67 -18.19
CA THR A 6 -14.76 -15.75 -17.86
C THR A 6 -14.87 -16.63 -19.08
N LEU A 7 -14.55 -17.90 -18.95
CA LEU A 7 -14.65 -18.91 -20.01
C LEU A 7 -15.67 -19.98 -19.61
N LYS A 8 -16.45 -20.47 -20.60
CA LYS A 8 -17.32 -21.61 -20.46
C LYS A 8 -16.93 -22.64 -21.51
N ALA A 9 -16.76 -23.88 -21.09
CA ALA A 9 -16.51 -25.01 -21.96
C ALA A 9 -17.85 -25.73 -22.30
N SER A 10 -18.00 -26.14 -23.56
CA SER A 10 -19.07 -27.01 -24.04
C SER A 10 -18.47 -28.01 -25.02
N GLY A 11 -18.14 -29.20 -24.53
CA GLY A 11 -17.24 -30.12 -25.23
C GLY A 11 -15.89 -29.45 -25.45
N ASP A 12 -15.37 -29.53 -26.66
CA ASP A 12 -14.09 -28.92 -27.04
C ASP A 12 -14.20 -27.42 -27.34
N LYS A 13 -15.39 -26.84 -27.31
CA LYS A 13 -15.59 -25.40 -27.60
C LYS A 13 -15.52 -24.57 -26.35
N LEU A 14 -14.74 -23.47 -26.43
CA LEU A 14 -14.65 -22.45 -25.40
C LEU A 14 -15.35 -21.17 -25.87
N THR A 15 -16.12 -20.55 -24.97
CA THR A 15 -16.71 -19.23 -25.21
C THR A 15 -16.60 -18.41 -23.94
N GLY A 16 -16.41 -17.09 -24.08
CA GLY A 16 -16.29 -16.23 -22.91
C GLY A 16 -16.10 -14.76 -23.22
N GLN A 17 -15.73 -14.03 -22.20
CA GLN A 17 -15.51 -12.59 -22.30
C GLN A 17 -14.47 -12.09 -21.31
N SER A 18 -13.88 -10.95 -21.63
CA SER A 18 -13.00 -10.17 -20.75
C SER A 18 -13.30 -8.68 -20.93
N GLY A 19 -14.10 -8.10 -20.01
CA GLY A 19 -14.65 -6.76 -20.20
C GLY A 19 -15.57 -6.70 -21.42
N ASP A 20 -15.22 -5.83 -22.37
CA ASP A 20 -15.95 -5.58 -23.62
C ASP A 20 -15.53 -6.48 -24.80
N VAL A 21 -14.56 -7.36 -24.60
CA VAL A 21 -14.08 -8.27 -25.66
C VAL A 21 -14.65 -9.66 -25.51
N LYS A 22 -14.96 -10.30 -26.66
CA LYS A 22 -15.40 -11.70 -26.75
C LYS A 22 -14.20 -12.61 -26.89
N ILE A 23 -14.29 -13.78 -26.29
CA ILE A 23 -13.31 -14.85 -26.39
C ILE A 23 -14.01 -16.08 -26.96
N GLU A 24 -13.48 -16.62 -28.05
CA GLU A 24 -13.87 -17.89 -28.61
C GLU A 24 -12.62 -18.78 -28.70
N GLY A 25 -12.81 -20.09 -28.63
CA GLY A 25 -11.70 -21.00 -28.71
C GLY A 25 -12.09 -22.46 -28.70
N SER A 26 -11.10 -23.31 -28.65
CA SER A 26 -11.22 -24.75 -28.55
C SER A 26 -10.14 -25.37 -27.68
N THR A 27 -10.47 -26.53 -27.12
CA THR A 27 -9.53 -27.40 -26.41
C THR A 27 -9.35 -28.70 -27.16
N HIS A 28 -8.16 -29.29 -27.08
CA HIS A 28 -7.92 -30.66 -27.55
C HIS A 28 -6.87 -31.28 -26.62
N GLY A 29 -7.31 -32.16 -25.71
CA GLY A 29 -6.51 -32.59 -24.59
C GLY A 29 -6.07 -31.38 -23.75
N ASP A 30 -4.78 -31.28 -23.47
CA ASP A 30 -4.20 -30.16 -22.71
C ASP A 30 -3.96 -28.91 -23.56
N SER A 31 -4.20 -28.97 -24.87
CA SER A 31 -3.99 -27.83 -25.76
C SER A 31 -5.18 -26.93 -25.84
N VAL A 32 -4.95 -25.62 -25.92
CA VAL A 32 -5.99 -24.60 -26.04
C VAL A 32 -5.65 -23.62 -27.16
N ARG A 33 -6.66 -23.21 -27.91
CA ARG A 33 -6.61 -22.07 -28.84
C ARG A 33 -7.66 -21.07 -28.48
N LEU A 34 -7.30 -19.79 -28.44
CA LEU A 34 -8.20 -18.69 -28.11
C LEU A 34 -8.07 -17.58 -29.14
N GLU A 35 -9.21 -17.10 -29.60
CA GLU A 35 -9.33 -15.89 -30.40
C GLU A 35 -10.07 -14.85 -29.57
N VAL A 36 -9.49 -13.66 -29.48
CA VAL A 36 -10.08 -12.54 -28.73
C VAL A 36 -10.43 -11.44 -29.73
N ARG A 37 -11.71 -11.03 -29.74
CA ARG A 37 -12.26 -10.09 -30.70
C ARG A 37 -13.01 -8.95 -30.00
N GLN A 38 -12.95 -7.77 -30.58
CA GLN A 38 -13.82 -6.65 -30.18
C GLN A 38 -15.29 -6.95 -30.54
N ALA A 39 -16.20 -6.13 -30.01
CA ALA A 39 -17.64 -6.26 -30.30
C ALA A 39 -17.95 -6.07 -31.79
N ASP A 40 -17.14 -5.30 -32.53
CA ASP A 40 -17.21 -5.10 -33.97
C ASP A 40 -16.64 -6.26 -34.80
N GLY A 41 -16.13 -7.31 -34.14
CA GLY A 41 -15.55 -8.49 -34.77
C GLY A 41 -14.07 -8.38 -35.11
N LYS A 42 -13.41 -7.23 -34.87
CA LYS A 42 -11.98 -7.08 -35.11
C LYS A 42 -11.19 -7.99 -34.18
N GLU A 43 -10.32 -8.82 -34.77
CA GLU A 43 -9.41 -9.67 -34.02
C GLU A 43 -8.36 -8.84 -33.31
N LEU A 44 -8.20 -9.11 -32.00
CA LEU A 44 -7.20 -8.46 -31.17
C LEU A 44 -6.04 -9.40 -30.85
N TRP A 45 -6.38 -10.66 -30.50
CA TRP A 45 -5.40 -11.66 -30.09
C TRP A 45 -5.74 -13.01 -30.68
N ASN A 46 -4.70 -13.73 -31.07
CA ASN A 46 -4.76 -15.13 -31.47
C ASN A 46 -3.71 -15.89 -30.66
N LEU A 47 -4.17 -16.73 -29.75
CA LEU A 47 -3.38 -17.35 -28.72
C LEU A 47 -3.48 -18.86 -28.80
N SER A 48 -2.35 -19.56 -28.64
CA SER A 48 -2.30 -21.00 -28.46
C SER A 48 -1.47 -21.34 -27.23
N GLY A 49 -1.84 -22.38 -26.52
CA GLY A 49 -1.15 -22.78 -25.31
C GLY A 49 -1.45 -24.21 -24.90
N THR A 50 -0.78 -24.62 -23.83
CA THR A 50 -0.93 -25.95 -23.23
C THR A 50 -1.09 -25.81 -21.73
N LEU A 51 -1.94 -26.64 -21.15
CA LEU A 51 -2.08 -26.75 -19.69
C LEU A 51 -0.88 -27.51 -19.14
N VAL A 52 -0.13 -26.86 -18.24
CA VAL A 52 0.99 -27.43 -17.51
C VAL A 52 0.69 -27.27 -16.04
N GLU A 53 0.48 -28.38 -15.34
CA GLU A 53 -0.10 -28.36 -14.00
C GLU A 53 -1.43 -27.61 -14.03
N ASP A 54 -1.55 -26.50 -13.25
CA ASP A 54 -2.77 -25.67 -13.19
C ASP A 54 -2.63 -24.34 -13.94
N VAL A 55 -1.62 -24.21 -14.82
CA VAL A 55 -1.33 -22.98 -15.57
C VAL A 55 -1.39 -23.25 -17.05
N LEU A 56 -2.18 -22.50 -17.78
CA LEU A 56 -2.08 -22.43 -19.24
C LEU A 56 -0.87 -21.56 -19.61
N VAL A 57 0.04 -22.11 -20.38
CA VAL A 57 1.21 -21.40 -20.90
C VAL A 57 1.21 -21.44 -22.40
N GLY A 58 1.52 -20.34 -23.05
CA GLY A 58 1.45 -20.33 -24.51
C GLY A 58 2.08 -19.13 -25.18
N THR A 59 1.92 -19.14 -26.49
CA THR A 59 2.38 -18.08 -27.39
C THR A 59 1.25 -17.64 -28.29
N GLY A 60 1.42 -16.54 -28.98
CA GLY A 60 0.45 -16.04 -29.94
C GLY A 60 0.78 -14.64 -30.40
N LYS A 61 -0.22 -13.96 -30.93
CA LYS A 61 -0.15 -12.58 -31.33
C LYS A 61 -1.11 -11.74 -30.52
N ILE A 62 -0.63 -10.61 -30.07
CA ILE A 62 -1.41 -9.55 -29.40
C ILE A 62 -1.20 -8.28 -30.24
N PHE A 63 -2.26 -7.78 -30.90
CA PHE A 63 -2.18 -6.66 -31.85
C PHE A 63 -1.07 -6.86 -32.90
N ASP A 64 -1.05 -8.02 -33.55
CA ASP A 64 -0.04 -8.44 -34.54
C ASP A 64 1.41 -8.61 -34.03
N SER A 65 1.67 -8.35 -32.76
CA SER A 65 2.98 -8.55 -32.16
C SER A 65 3.10 -9.94 -31.52
N PRO A 66 4.21 -10.67 -31.73
CA PRO A 66 4.45 -11.93 -31.03
C PRO A 66 4.42 -11.72 -29.52
N ALA A 67 3.78 -12.62 -28.81
CA ALA A 67 3.65 -12.57 -27.37
C ALA A 67 3.68 -13.96 -26.73
N THR A 68 4.15 -14.02 -25.50
CA THR A 68 3.94 -15.13 -24.58
C THR A 68 2.83 -14.78 -23.60
N TRP A 69 2.07 -15.77 -23.17
CA TRP A 69 0.99 -15.56 -22.24
C TRP A 69 0.88 -16.72 -21.25
N THR A 70 0.31 -16.42 -20.10
CA THR A 70 -0.07 -17.41 -19.10
C THR A 70 -1.47 -17.10 -18.59
N ALA A 71 -2.24 -18.13 -18.25
CA ALA A 71 -3.51 -17.97 -17.56
C ALA A 71 -3.67 -19.07 -16.51
N ARG A 72 -4.32 -18.74 -15.42
CA ARG A 72 -4.63 -19.68 -14.33
C ARG A 72 -5.98 -19.36 -13.71
N HIS A 73 -6.56 -20.32 -13.07
CA HIS A 73 -7.73 -20.10 -12.24
C HIS A 73 -7.39 -19.17 -11.06
N PRO A 74 -8.33 -18.32 -10.62
CA PRO A 74 -8.20 -17.66 -9.34
C PRO A 74 -7.96 -18.68 -8.23
N ALA A 75 -7.10 -18.34 -7.27
CA ALA A 75 -6.92 -19.19 -6.09
C ALA A 75 -8.26 -19.32 -5.36
N GLU A 76 -8.63 -20.54 -5.03
CA GLU A 76 -9.85 -20.81 -4.27
C GLU A 76 -9.57 -20.60 -2.78
N ARG A 77 -10.41 -19.78 -2.14
CA ARG A 77 -10.36 -19.67 -0.68
C ARG A 77 -10.72 -21.04 -0.08
N PRO A 78 -9.90 -21.59 0.83
CA PRO A 78 -10.32 -22.75 1.60
C PRO A 78 -11.66 -22.51 2.28
N ALA A 79 -12.51 -23.53 2.35
CA ALA A 79 -13.86 -23.41 2.90
C ALA A 79 -13.86 -22.71 4.28
N GLY A 80 -14.76 -21.75 4.46
CA GLY A 80 -14.93 -21.00 5.69
C GLY A 80 -14.95 -19.49 5.52
N ALA A 81 -15.10 -18.79 6.65
CA ALA A 81 -15.10 -17.32 6.70
C ALA A 81 -13.67 -16.75 6.52
N ALA A 82 -13.60 -15.42 6.41
CA ALA A 82 -12.34 -14.69 6.47
C ALA A 82 -11.53 -15.07 7.74
N LYS A 83 -10.22 -15.21 7.60
CA LYS A 83 -9.34 -15.69 8.67
C LYS A 83 -8.60 -14.53 9.33
N ALA A 84 -8.41 -14.66 10.64
CA ALA A 84 -7.49 -13.84 11.41
C ALA A 84 -6.15 -14.58 11.52
N HIS A 85 -5.08 -13.93 11.02
CA HIS A 85 -3.73 -14.46 11.05
C HIS A 85 -2.90 -13.73 12.09
N ARG A 86 -1.98 -14.44 12.73
CA ARG A 86 -0.94 -13.84 13.55
C ARG A 86 0.41 -14.05 12.87
N PHE A 87 1.07 -12.96 12.53
CA PHE A 87 2.40 -13.01 11.93
C PHE A 87 3.44 -12.42 12.89
N MET A 88 4.46 -13.20 13.19
CA MET A 88 5.58 -12.77 14.03
C MET A 88 6.81 -12.59 13.14
N PRO A 89 7.17 -11.34 12.76
CA PRO A 89 8.26 -11.08 11.85
C PRO A 89 9.60 -11.49 12.46
N ARG A 90 10.43 -12.15 11.65
CA ARG A 90 11.81 -12.51 12.00
C ARG A 90 12.82 -11.80 11.10
N THR A 91 12.36 -11.34 9.95
CA THR A 91 13.15 -10.60 8.96
C THR A 91 12.43 -9.30 8.64
N PHE A 92 13.20 -8.24 8.48
CA PHE A 92 12.72 -6.91 8.13
C PHE A 92 13.44 -6.44 6.88
N HIS A 93 12.71 -5.82 5.98
CA HIS A 93 13.23 -5.39 4.69
C HIS A 93 13.39 -3.88 4.64
N ARG A 94 14.48 -3.38 4.06
CA ARG A 94 14.74 -1.95 3.90
C ARG A 94 14.52 -1.45 2.48
N GLN A 95 13.64 -2.16 1.77
CA GLN A 95 13.24 -1.81 0.41
C GLN A 95 11.87 -2.39 0.09
N PHE A 96 11.16 -1.70 -0.79
CA PHE A 96 9.98 -2.20 -1.48
C PHE A 96 10.44 -2.87 -2.78
N SER A 97 10.10 -4.12 -2.99
CA SER A 97 10.46 -4.84 -4.23
C SER A 97 9.60 -6.08 -4.44
N SER A 98 9.25 -6.34 -5.69
CA SER A 98 8.56 -7.58 -6.08
C SER A 98 9.46 -8.82 -6.06
N ALA A 99 10.77 -8.64 -5.93
CA ALA A 99 11.73 -9.75 -5.82
C ALA A 99 11.82 -10.35 -4.41
N ILE A 100 11.21 -9.70 -3.41
CA ILE A 100 11.18 -10.22 -2.03
C ILE A 100 10.06 -11.25 -1.92
N PRO A 101 10.37 -12.50 -1.54
CA PRO A 101 9.36 -13.54 -1.35
C PRO A 101 8.34 -13.13 -0.29
N PRO A 102 7.04 -13.42 -0.52
CA PRO A 102 6.01 -13.10 0.46
C PRO A 102 6.17 -13.91 1.74
N VAL A 103 5.93 -13.25 2.87
CA VAL A 103 5.98 -13.89 4.20
C VAL A 103 4.68 -14.63 4.55
N MET A 104 3.59 -14.28 3.87
CA MET A 104 2.26 -14.85 4.10
C MET A 104 1.36 -14.60 2.90
N HIS A 105 0.50 -15.56 2.61
CA HIS A 105 -0.59 -15.45 1.64
C HIS A 105 -1.90 -15.21 2.36
N LEU A 106 -2.64 -14.20 1.91
CA LEU A 106 -3.91 -13.72 2.47
C LEU A 106 -4.97 -13.74 1.39
N PHE A 107 -6.20 -14.02 1.75
CA PHE A 107 -7.35 -13.78 0.86
C PHE A 107 -8.02 -12.45 1.18
N PRO A 108 -8.67 -11.80 0.20
CA PRO A 108 -9.50 -10.61 0.46
C PRO A 108 -10.47 -10.86 1.62
N GLY A 109 -10.56 -9.96 2.59
CA GLY A 109 -11.31 -10.09 3.83
C GLY A 109 -10.53 -10.66 5.03
N ASP A 110 -9.33 -11.23 4.82
CA ASP A 110 -8.50 -11.69 5.93
C ASP A 110 -7.92 -10.54 6.74
N SER A 111 -7.60 -10.81 8.00
CA SER A 111 -6.91 -9.87 8.89
C SER A 111 -5.56 -10.42 9.36
N VAL A 112 -4.65 -9.51 9.68
CA VAL A 112 -3.32 -9.84 10.20
C VAL A 112 -3.05 -9.03 11.45
N SER A 113 -2.65 -9.71 12.53
CA SER A 113 -2.03 -9.11 13.71
C SER A 113 -0.52 -9.30 13.62
N THR A 114 0.25 -8.24 13.71
CA THR A 114 1.71 -8.25 13.60
C THR A 114 2.33 -7.09 14.40
N TRP A 115 3.63 -6.86 14.24
CA TRP A 115 4.35 -5.75 14.84
C TRP A 115 5.45 -5.24 13.90
N THR A 116 5.94 -4.03 14.18
CA THR A 116 7.07 -3.42 13.46
C THR A 116 8.22 -3.12 14.41
N VAL A 117 9.42 -3.00 13.86
CA VAL A 117 10.52 -2.30 14.52
C VAL A 117 10.41 -0.80 14.28
N ASP A 118 11.15 0.01 15.04
CA ASP A 118 11.30 1.44 14.77
C ASP A 118 12.21 1.71 13.54
N ALA A 119 12.31 2.96 13.10
CA ALA A 119 13.18 3.37 12.00
C ALA A 119 14.66 2.97 12.21
N GLY A 120 15.11 2.85 13.44
CA GLY A 120 16.45 2.38 13.81
C GLY A 120 16.62 0.87 13.78
N GLY A 121 15.54 0.10 13.63
CA GLY A 121 15.55 -1.37 13.60
C GLY A 121 15.41 -2.05 14.94
N LYS A 122 14.92 -1.37 15.98
CA LYS A 122 14.72 -1.92 17.33
C LYS A 122 13.27 -2.35 17.56
N ASP A 123 13.11 -3.45 18.28
CA ASP A 123 11.81 -3.99 18.69
C ASP A 123 11.22 -3.33 19.96
N ALA A 124 10.10 -3.85 20.45
CA ALA A 124 9.43 -3.36 21.65
C ALA A 124 10.31 -3.42 22.93
N SER A 125 11.30 -4.29 22.98
CA SER A 125 12.27 -4.40 24.05
C SER A 125 13.58 -3.66 23.79
N GLU A 126 13.61 -2.79 22.77
CA GLU A 126 14.77 -2.06 22.28
C GLU A 126 15.93 -2.94 21.78
N ASN A 127 15.68 -4.23 21.53
CA ASN A 127 16.66 -5.12 20.94
C ASN A 127 16.81 -4.84 19.44
N PRO A 128 18.06 -4.76 18.93
CA PRO A 128 18.29 -4.59 17.51
C PRO A 128 17.85 -5.86 16.73
N ARG A 129 16.94 -5.68 15.79
CA ARG A 129 16.40 -6.76 14.93
C ARG A 129 16.80 -6.57 13.48
N SER A 130 17.14 -5.35 13.09
CA SER A 130 17.55 -4.96 11.77
C SER A 130 18.52 -3.79 11.84
N GLN A 131 19.18 -3.50 10.74
CA GLN A 131 19.82 -2.20 10.54
C GLN A 131 18.74 -1.14 10.35
N GLY A 132 19.02 0.11 10.76
CA GLY A 132 18.14 1.24 10.55
C GLY A 132 17.91 1.61 9.08
N GLY A 133 17.04 2.57 8.84
CA GLY A 133 16.55 3.01 7.54
C GLY A 133 15.17 2.45 7.23
N ASN A 134 14.25 2.64 8.15
CA ASN A 134 12.82 2.33 8.06
C ASN A 134 12.55 0.87 7.68
N PRO A 135 12.95 -0.12 8.52
CA PRO A 135 12.75 -1.53 8.19
C PRO A 135 11.28 -1.91 8.18
N LEU A 136 10.88 -2.67 7.18
CA LEU A 136 9.49 -3.03 6.87
C LEU A 136 9.18 -4.47 7.27
N THR A 137 7.98 -4.69 7.75
CA THR A 137 7.33 -5.99 7.93
C THR A 137 6.56 -6.35 6.66
N GLY A 138 6.68 -7.59 6.19
CA GLY A 138 6.09 -8.08 4.93
C GLY A 138 7.15 -8.63 3.98
N PRO A 139 6.86 -8.80 2.65
CA PRO A 139 5.58 -8.47 2.03
C PRO A 139 4.48 -9.51 2.28
N PHE A 140 3.25 -9.05 2.39
CA PHE A 140 2.05 -9.89 2.43
C PHE A 140 1.48 -10.00 1.02
N TYR A 141 1.27 -11.22 0.53
CA TYR A 141 0.66 -11.51 -0.75
C TYR A 141 -0.86 -11.64 -0.60
N VAL A 142 -1.64 -10.86 -1.33
CA VAL A 142 -3.09 -10.94 -1.31
C VAL A 142 -3.58 -11.69 -2.56
N GLU A 143 -4.17 -12.86 -2.35
CA GLU A 143 -4.64 -13.74 -3.43
C GLU A 143 -5.65 -13.04 -4.33
N ASN A 144 -5.64 -13.42 -5.61
CA ASN A 144 -6.54 -12.90 -6.63
C ASN A 144 -6.43 -11.39 -6.88
N THR A 145 -5.30 -10.79 -6.48
CA THR A 145 -4.99 -9.38 -6.71
C THR A 145 -3.99 -9.26 -7.86
N TRP A 146 -4.32 -8.42 -8.84
CA TRP A 146 -3.56 -8.28 -10.08
C TRP A 146 -3.27 -6.81 -10.40
N PRO A 147 -2.23 -6.52 -11.21
CA PRO A 147 -1.98 -5.17 -11.70
C PRO A 147 -3.24 -4.54 -12.33
N GLY A 148 -3.54 -3.31 -11.93
CA GLY A 148 -4.77 -2.60 -12.31
C GLY A 148 -5.90 -2.70 -11.29
N ASP A 149 -5.72 -3.47 -10.21
CA ASP A 149 -6.61 -3.48 -9.06
C ASP A 149 -6.22 -2.41 -8.03
N THR A 150 -7.08 -2.23 -7.05
CA THR A 150 -6.77 -1.49 -5.81
C THR A 150 -6.65 -2.48 -4.66
N LEU A 151 -5.53 -2.45 -3.96
CA LEU A 151 -5.43 -3.08 -2.64
C LEU A 151 -6.07 -2.15 -1.61
N VAL A 152 -6.99 -2.68 -0.82
CA VAL A 152 -7.64 -1.98 0.30
C VAL A 152 -7.05 -2.49 1.60
N VAL A 153 -6.51 -1.60 2.42
CA VAL A 153 -5.90 -1.94 3.71
C VAL A 153 -6.58 -1.12 4.80
N LYS A 154 -7.35 -1.76 5.67
CA LYS A 154 -7.98 -1.10 6.81
C LYS A 154 -7.20 -1.39 8.08
N PHE A 155 -6.61 -0.38 8.68
CA PHE A 155 -5.91 -0.49 9.95
C PHE A 155 -6.91 -0.45 11.11
N THR A 156 -7.10 -1.60 11.76
CA THR A 156 -7.98 -1.73 12.92
C THR A 156 -7.23 -1.51 14.24
N ARG A 157 -5.88 -1.58 14.19
CA ARG A 157 -5.01 -1.32 15.33
C ARG A 157 -3.67 -0.75 14.87
N ILE A 158 -3.30 0.39 15.43
CA ILE A 158 -1.95 0.97 15.37
C ILE A 158 -1.63 1.48 16.76
N ARG A 159 -0.82 0.73 17.54
CA ARG A 159 -0.60 1.01 18.95
C ARG A 159 0.85 0.91 19.34
N LEU A 160 1.25 1.80 20.22
CA LEU A 160 2.55 1.77 20.87
C LEU A 160 2.71 0.46 21.65
N ASN A 161 3.84 -0.23 21.46
CA ASN A 161 4.16 -1.46 22.19
C ASN A 161 5.37 -1.31 23.12
N ARG A 162 5.90 -0.07 23.25
CA ARG A 162 6.92 0.31 24.25
C ARG A 162 6.69 1.74 24.75
N ASP A 163 7.38 2.15 25.82
CA ASP A 163 7.23 3.44 26.48
C ASP A 163 8.35 4.40 26.15
N SER A 164 9.07 4.16 25.05
CA SER A 164 10.17 5.00 24.58
C SER A 164 10.08 5.26 23.07
N ALA A 165 10.58 6.43 22.69
CA ALA A 165 10.82 6.81 21.29
C ALA A 165 12.14 7.56 21.19
N ALA A 166 12.63 7.72 19.97
CA ALA A 166 13.75 8.57 19.63
C ALA A 166 13.36 9.52 18.51
N SER A 167 14.00 10.69 18.43
CA SER A 167 13.88 11.58 17.28
C SER A 167 15.26 12.04 16.82
N GLY A 168 15.35 12.50 15.58
CA GLY A 168 16.56 13.10 15.04
C GLY A 168 16.73 14.57 15.43
N ASP A 169 17.79 15.17 14.92
CA ASP A 169 18.06 16.62 14.95
C ASP A 169 18.29 17.18 13.55
N SER A 170 17.86 16.42 12.56
CA SER A 170 17.97 16.81 11.17
C SER A 170 17.01 17.96 10.88
N ILE A 171 17.44 18.82 9.98
CA ILE A 171 16.58 19.85 9.39
C ILE A 171 16.55 19.57 7.89
N VAL A 172 15.34 19.40 7.35
CA VAL A 172 15.17 19.19 5.91
C VAL A 172 15.46 20.51 5.20
N ALA A 173 16.59 20.58 4.52
CA ALA A 173 17.06 21.79 3.84
C ALA A 173 16.03 22.40 2.88
N GLY A 174 15.25 21.55 2.20
CA GLY A 174 14.20 21.99 1.30
C GLY A 174 12.98 22.65 1.96
N ALA A 175 12.85 22.55 3.29
CA ALA A 175 11.78 23.18 4.07
C ALA A 175 12.11 24.60 4.54
N PHE A 176 13.35 25.05 4.37
CA PHE A 176 13.83 26.36 4.83
C PHE A 176 14.31 27.20 3.67
N ASP A 177 14.29 28.53 3.87
CA ASP A 177 14.97 29.45 2.98
C ASP A 177 16.47 29.11 2.90
N PRO A 178 17.06 29.00 1.68
CA PRO A 178 18.44 28.56 1.52
C PRO A 178 19.46 29.46 2.24
N TYR A 179 19.20 30.76 2.35
CA TYR A 179 20.09 31.68 3.09
C TYR A 179 20.00 31.46 4.61
N TYR A 180 18.78 31.30 5.11
CA TYR A 180 18.57 31.00 6.52
C TYR A 180 19.20 29.64 6.90
N PHE A 181 19.00 28.61 6.09
CA PHE A 181 19.56 27.29 6.32
C PHE A 181 21.10 27.30 6.35
N LYS A 182 21.72 28.06 5.46
CA LYS A 182 23.18 28.22 5.39
C LYS A 182 23.78 28.81 6.66
N ASP A 183 23.05 29.74 7.28
CA ASP A 183 23.49 30.48 8.47
C ASP A 183 23.07 29.80 9.78
N LEU A 184 22.29 28.70 9.74
CA LEU A 184 21.93 27.94 10.92
C LEU A 184 23.18 27.33 11.56
N LYS A 185 23.51 27.86 12.75
CA LYS A 185 24.50 27.21 13.61
C LYS A 185 23.93 25.88 14.10
N ARG A 186 24.79 24.86 14.14
CA ARG A 186 24.41 23.58 14.75
C ARG A 186 23.91 23.82 16.16
N VAL A 187 22.71 23.39 16.46
CA VAL A 187 22.14 23.38 17.81
C VAL A 187 23.00 22.47 18.70
N GLU A 188 23.17 22.82 19.96
CA GLU A 188 23.82 21.95 20.93
C GLU A 188 23.17 20.57 20.94
N LYS A 189 24.00 19.54 20.97
CA LYS A 189 23.51 18.16 21.08
C LYS A 189 22.86 17.99 22.45
N PHE A 190 21.63 17.54 22.46
CA PHE A 190 20.89 17.13 23.65
C PHE A 190 20.32 15.72 23.44
N ASP A 191 19.93 15.08 24.52
CA ASP A 191 19.28 13.75 24.45
C ASP A 191 17.89 13.88 23.86
N ARG A 192 17.67 13.20 22.75
CA ARG A 192 16.40 13.18 21.99
C ARG A 192 15.63 11.88 22.18
N THR A 193 15.88 11.21 23.29
CA THR A 193 15.05 10.10 23.72
C THR A 193 13.82 10.63 24.45
N TRP A 194 12.70 9.97 24.18
CA TRP A 194 11.40 10.35 24.70
C TRP A 194 10.84 9.26 25.58
N ARG A 195 10.14 9.65 26.61
CA ARG A 195 9.25 8.81 27.41
C ARG A 195 7.84 8.98 26.88
N LEU A 196 7.19 7.86 26.59
CA LEU A 196 5.81 7.81 26.09
C LEU A 196 4.91 7.41 27.25
N ASP A 197 4.10 8.35 27.73
CA ASP A 197 3.07 8.12 28.73
C ASP A 197 1.77 7.76 27.99
N ARG A 198 1.57 6.46 27.83
CA ARG A 198 0.41 5.92 27.10
C ARG A 198 -0.90 6.12 27.85
N GLU A 199 -0.86 6.24 29.17
CA GLU A 199 -2.05 6.44 29.99
C GLU A 199 -2.58 7.88 29.85
N HIS A 200 -1.67 8.87 29.88
CA HIS A 200 -2.03 10.28 29.73
C HIS A 200 -1.96 10.78 28.28
N GLY A 201 -1.52 9.94 27.34
CA GLY A 201 -1.46 10.27 25.92
C GLY A 201 -0.43 11.35 25.56
N VAL A 202 0.69 11.41 26.24
CA VAL A 202 1.73 12.44 26.04
C VAL A 202 3.12 11.83 25.96
N ALA A 203 4.00 12.48 25.18
CA ALA A 203 5.43 12.21 25.15
C ALA A 203 6.20 13.37 25.77
N THR A 204 7.24 13.08 26.54
CA THR A 204 8.16 14.05 27.15
C THR A 204 9.59 13.64 26.91
N LEU A 205 10.51 14.59 26.81
CA LEU A 205 11.94 14.29 26.74
C LEU A 205 12.38 13.55 28.02
N LYS A 206 13.19 12.50 27.85
CA LYS A 206 13.70 11.71 28.96
C LYS A 206 14.68 12.52 29.81
N ASN A 207 15.55 13.30 29.17
CA ASN A 207 16.53 14.17 29.78
C ASN A 207 16.41 15.59 29.17
N PRO A 208 15.39 16.37 29.57
CA PRO A 208 15.14 17.68 28.98
C PRO A 208 16.20 18.70 29.46
N THR A 209 16.52 19.66 28.60
CA THR A 209 17.21 20.86 29.04
C THR A 209 16.28 21.72 29.89
N GLU A 210 16.84 22.68 30.66
CA GLU A 210 16.04 23.58 31.48
C GLU A 210 14.95 24.32 30.69
N ARG A 211 15.24 24.66 29.42
CA ARG A 211 14.27 25.32 28.54
C ARG A 211 13.12 24.40 28.09
N LEU A 212 13.35 23.08 28.04
CA LEU A 212 12.39 22.08 27.51
C LEU A 212 11.79 21.21 28.62
N LYS A 213 12.05 21.49 29.91
CA LYS A 213 11.59 20.67 31.04
C LYS A 213 10.05 20.46 31.10
N ASN A 214 9.30 21.42 30.60
CA ASN A 214 7.84 21.36 30.55
C ASN A 214 7.29 21.09 29.14
N PHE A 215 8.17 20.77 28.19
CA PHE A 215 7.75 20.50 26.83
C PHE A 215 7.17 19.09 26.73
N SER A 216 5.98 18.97 26.13
CA SER A 216 5.32 17.69 25.85
C SER A 216 4.66 17.70 24.51
N VAL A 217 4.50 16.53 23.92
CA VAL A 217 3.83 16.30 22.63
C VAL A 217 2.69 15.33 22.87
N LYS A 218 1.51 15.61 22.30
CA LYS A 218 0.40 14.68 22.34
C LYS A 218 0.69 13.44 21.50
N LEU A 219 0.47 12.26 22.06
CA LEU A 219 0.60 11.01 21.32
C LEU A 219 -0.47 10.89 20.24
N ALA A 220 -0.04 10.48 19.07
CA ALA A 220 -0.89 10.25 17.91
C ALA A 220 -0.27 9.15 17.03
N PRO A 221 -0.30 7.87 17.50
CA PRO A 221 0.36 6.77 16.83
C PRO A 221 -0.07 6.61 15.37
N MET A 222 0.90 6.45 14.47
CA MET A 222 0.70 6.33 13.04
C MET A 222 1.80 5.50 12.38
N LEU A 223 1.69 5.21 11.09
CA LEU A 223 2.72 4.56 10.28
C LEU A 223 3.24 5.51 9.20
N GLY A 224 4.55 5.70 9.15
CA GLY A 224 5.23 6.43 8.07
C GLY A 224 5.27 5.64 6.78
N CYS A 225 5.62 4.34 6.86
CA CYS A 225 5.79 3.47 5.71
C CYS A 225 4.62 2.50 5.52
N VAL A 226 3.84 2.69 4.48
CA VAL A 226 2.85 1.70 3.99
C VAL A 226 2.87 1.71 2.47
N GLY A 227 3.14 0.58 1.84
CA GLY A 227 3.20 0.51 0.38
C GLY A 227 3.17 -0.90 -0.15
N VAL A 228 3.01 -1.01 -1.46
CA VAL A 228 3.07 -2.26 -2.22
C VAL A 228 4.37 -2.34 -3.01
N ALA A 229 4.64 -3.48 -3.66
CA ALA A 229 5.77 -3.57 -4.58
C ALA A 229 5.63 -2.53 -5.71
N PRO A 230 6.68 -1.70 -5.96
CA PRO A 230 6.62 -0.62 -6.94
C PRO A 230 6.54 -1.15 -8.38
N PRO A 231 6.09 -0.31 -9.36
CA PRO A 231 5.96 -0.73 -10.74
C PRO A 231 7.28 -1.19 -11.36
N GLY A 232 7.20 -2.08 -12.35
CA GLY A 232 8.38 -2.65 -13.00
C GLY A 232 9.18 -3.56 -12.07
N ASN A 233 10.45 -3.73 -12.34
CA ASN A 233 11.36 -4.55 -11.51
C ASN A 233 12.20 -3.67 -10.57
N GLN A 234 11.60 -2.63 -10.01
CA GLN A 234 12.28 -1.71 -9.12
C GLN A 234 12.46 -2.30 -7.72
N ALA A 235 13.59 -1.94 -7.10
CA ALA A 235 13.86 -2.13 -5.69
C ALA A 235 14.15 -0.75 -5.09
N LEU A 236 13.16 -0.15 -4.43
CA LEU A 236 13.24 1.18 -3.87
C LEU A 236 13.48 1.11 -2.37
N ARG A 237 14.40 1.93 -1.84
CA ARG A 237 14.64 1.98 -0.40
C ARG A 237 13.33 2.30 0.35
N SER A 238 13.19 1.79 1.55
CA SER A 238 12.01 2.02 2.40
C SER A 238 11.74 3.50 2.70
N GLY A 239 12.75 4.35 2.74
CA GLY A 239 12.60 5.81 2.83
C GLY A 239 12.14 6.49 1.54
N ASN A 240 11.84 5.77 0.44
CA ASN A 240 11.28 6.32 -0.78
C ASN A 240 9.76 6.22 -0.79
N LEU A 241 9.11 7.12 -1.49
CA LEU A 241 7.67 7.13 -1.71
C LEU A 241 7.36 7.31 -3.20
N GLY A 242 6.14 6.98 -3.59
CA GLY A 242 5.69 7.08 -4.96
C GLY A 242 4.24 6.63 -5.11
N SER A 243 3.79 6.41 -6.35
CA SER A 243 2.44 5.91 -6.58
C SER A 243 2.13 4.58 -5.89
N PHE A 244 3.15 3.81 -5.51
CA PHE A 244 3.04 2.56 -4.76
C PHE A 244 2.81 2.76 -3.24
N GLY A 245 2.75 3.98 -2.73
CA GLY A 245 2.83 4.35 -1.32
C GLY A 245 4.28 4.57 -0.89
N GLY A 246 4.74 3.86 0.12
CA GLY A 246 6.10 3.94 0.65
C GLY A 246 6.17 4.77 1.92
N ASN A 247 7.25 5.52 2.09
CA ASN A 247 7.48 6.43 3.21
C ASN A 247 6.68 7.73 3.01
N MET A 248 5.37 7.62 3.24
CA MET A 248 4.46 8.74 2.96
C MET A 248 4.47 9.78 4.07
N ASP A 249 4.86 9.40 5.28
CA ASP A 249 4.91 10.26 6.48
C ASP A 249 3.68 11.16 6.57
N TYR A 250 2.52 10.51 6.36
CA TYR A 250 1.24 11.18 6.39
C TYR A 250 0.53 10.88 7.71
N ASN A 251 0.52 11.84 8.59
CA ASN A 251 0.06 11.69 9.98
C ASN A 251 -1.42 11.34 10.16
N GLN A 252 -2.17 11.09 9.08
CA GLN A 252 -3.53 10.54 9.12
C GLN A 252 -3.55 9.01 8.90
N ILE A 253 -2.41 8.35 8.64
CA ILE A 253 -2.34 6.89 8.58
C ILE A 253 -2.34 6.32 10.01
N ARG A 254 -3.48 6.39 10.64
CA ARG A 254 -3.74 6.02 12.05
C ARG A 254 -4.70 4.84 12.16
N GLU A 255 -4.89 4.37 13.40
CA GLU A 255 -5.96 3.42 13.71
C GLU A 255 -7.32 3.93 13.21
N GLY A 256 -8.07 3.09 12.51
CA GLY A 256 -9.34 3.40 11.88
C GLY A 256 -9.26 3.81 10.40
N VAL A 257 -8.07 4.17 9.89
CA VAL A 257 -7.93 4.57 8.48
C VAL A 257 -8.01 3.36 7.53
N THR A 258 -8.58 3.59 6.36
CA THR A 258 -8.53 2.68 5.21
C THR A 258 -7.68 3.30 4.13
N LEU A 259 -6.65 2.58 3.68
CA LEU A 259 -5.81 2.95 2.54
C LEU A 259 -6.23 2.20 1.28
N TYR A 260 -6.11 2.87 0.14
CA TYR A 260 -6.33 2.37 -1.20
C TYR A 260 -5.06 2.53 -2.00
N LEU A 261 -4.38 1.43 -2.31
CA LEU A 261 -3.09 1.41 -2.96
C LEU A 261 -3.19 0.82 -4.37
N PRO A 262 -2.59 1.45 -5.39
CA PRO A 262 -2.50 0.87 -6.73
C PRO A 262 -1.74 -0.45 -6.72
N VAL A 263 -2.20 -1.43 -7.47
CA VAL A 263 -1.52 -2.73 -7.59
C VAL A 263 -0.72 -2.79 -8.88
N TYR A 264 0.57 -3.11 -8.78
CA TYR A 264 1.51 -3.22 -9.90
C TYR A 264 1.99 -4.65 -10.15
N HIS A 265 1.89 -5.53 -9.15
CA HIS A 265 2.32 -6.92 -9.21
C HIS A 265 1.24 -7.86 -8.70
N PRO A 266 1.20 -9.13 -9.18
CA PRO A 266 0.34 -10.14 -8.58
C PRO A 266 0.53 -10.20 -7.07
N GLY A 267 -0.60 -10.24 -6.35
CA GLY A 267 -0.59 -10.26 -4.89
C GLY A 267 -0.32 -8.93 -4.22
N ALA A 268 -0.17 -7.83 -4.99
CA ALA A 268 0.17 -6.49 -4.51
C ALA A 268 1.50 -6.42 -3.75
N LEU A 269 1.79 -7.37 -2.85
CA LEU A 269 2.98 -7.44 -1.99
C LEU A 269 3.04 -6.24 -1.03
N LEU A 270 2.15 -6.26 -0.02
CA LEU A 270 2.02 -5.20 0.98
C LEU A 270 3.16 -5.23 1.99
N PHE A 271 3.77 -4.07 2.23
CA PHE A 271 4.74 -3.80 3.29
C PHE A 271 4.19 -2.75 4.24
N VAL A 272 4.51 -2.89 5.55
CA VAL A 272 4.15 -1.94 6.60
C VAL A 272 5.34 -1.74 7.53
N GLY A 273 5.53 -0.53 8.05
CA GLY A 273 6.64 -0.24 8.97
C GLY A 273 6.69 1.21 9.41
N ASP A 274 7.79 1.58 10.05
CA ASP A 274 8.08 2.97 10.40
C ASP A 274 7.00 3.57 11.32
N GLY A 275 6.99 3.11 12.55
CA GLY A 275 5.98 3.51 13.53
C GLY A 275 6.36 4.80 14.25
N HIS A 276 5.47 5.78 14.22
CA HIS A 276 5.64 7.07 14.87
C HIS A 276 4.67 7.22 16.04
N ALA A 277 5.18 7.57 17.23
CA ALA A 277 4.34 7.88 18.38
C ALA A 277 3.62 9.23 18.22
N ALA A 278 4.19 10.14 17.46
CA ALA A 278 3.62 11.40 17.00
C ALA A 278 4.47 11.96 15.86
N GLU A 279 3.82 12.66 14.94
CA GLU A 279 4.47 13.35 13.80
C GLU A 279 3.76 14.66 13.52
N GLY A 280 4.51 15.72 13.25
CA GLY A 280 4.00 16.98 12.75
C GLY A 280 3.69 16.90 11.25
N ALA A 281 2.74 17.71 10.76
CA ALA A 281 2.41 17.74 9.35
C ALA A 281 3.64 18.07 8.47
N GLY A 282 3.92 17.18 7.49
CA GLY A 282 5.02 17.35 6.54
C GLY A 282 6.38 16.92 7.06
N GLU A 283 6.47 16.40 8.27
CA GLU A 283 7.72 15.90 8.88
C GLU A 283 8.96 16.80 8.62
N LEU A 284 8.78 18.11 8.84
CA LEU A 284 9.75 19.15 8.42
C LEU A 284 11.14 19.01 9.03
N THR A 285 11.28 18.25 10.10
CA THR A 285 12.57 17.95 10.73
C THR A 285 13.21 16.67 10.16
N GLY A 286 12.51 15.94 9.30
CA GLY A 286 12.97 14.67 8.72
C GLY A 286 13.00 13.51 9.72
N ASP A 287 12.33 13.67 10.85
CA ASP A 287 12.15 12.66 11.90
C ASP A 287 10.86 12.93 12.67
N ALA A 288 10.21 11.85 13.07
CA ALA A 288 9.10 11.86 14.00
C ALA A 288 9.55 11.41 15.41
N LEU A 289 8.61 10.99 16.25
CA LEU A 289 8.90 10.24 17.47
C LEU A 289 8.93 8.75 17.12
N GLU A 290 10.10 8.27 16.71
CA GLU A 290 10.36 6.93 16.18
C GLU A 290 10.18 5.83 17.22
N THR A 291 9.31 4.87 16.95
CA THR A 291 9.06 3.78 17.89
C THR A 291 8.54 2.53 17.18
N SER A 292 8.51 1.41 17.88
CA SER A 292 7.89 0.17 17.39
C SER A 292 6.39 0.13 17.69
N MET A 293 5.63 -0.61 16.87
CA MET A 293 4.16 -0.67 16.94
C MET A 293 3.63 -2.09 16.91
N ASP A 294 2.52 -2.31 17.60
CA ASP A 294 1.60 -3.42 17.34
C ASP A 294 0.57 -3.00 16.30
N LEU A 295 0.38 -3.84 15.31
CA LEU A 295 -0.50 -3.60 14.18
C LEU A 295 -1.57 -4.67 14.05
N GLU A 296 -2.76 -4.24 13.63
CA GLU A 296 -3.78 -5.12 13.09
C GLU A 296 -4.43 -4.46 11.87
N PHE A 297 -4.52 -5.19 10.78
CA PHE A 297 -5.12 -4.69 9.55
C PHE A 297 -5.89 -5.79 8.81
N ASN A 298 -6.91 -5.37 8.06
CA ASN A 298 -7.65 -6.21 7.12
C ASN A 298 -7.22 -5.85 5.71
N VAL A 299 -7.23 -6.84 4.81
CA VAL A 299 -6.98 -6.63 3.38
C VAL A 299 -8.22 -6.94 2.57
N ASP A 300 -8.48 -6.16 1.52
CA ASP A 300 -9.51 -6.42 0.54
C ASP A 300 -9.05 -5.91 -0.84
N VAL A 301 -9.82 -6.18 -1.89
CA VAL A 301 -9.46 -5.85 -3.27
C VAL A 301 -10.64 -5.27 -4.04
N ILE A 302 -10.44 -4.12 -4.66
CA ILE A 302 -11.34 -3.57 -5.67
C ILE A 302 -10.76 -3.89 -7.04
N GLN A 303 -11.45 -4.74 -7.78
CA GLN A 303 -10.98 -5.24 -9.06
C GLN A 303 -11.13 -4.21 -10.17
N GLY A 304 -10.08 -4.06 -11.00
CA GLY A 304 -10.12 -3.28 -12.23
C GLY A 304 -10.32 -1.77 -12.05
N ALA A 305 -10.05 -1.24 -10.87
CA ALA A 305 -10.24 0.17 -10.54
C ALA A 305 -9.04 0.70 -9.73
N SER A 306 -7.86 0.69 -10.35
CA SER A 306 -6.62 1.19 -9.73
C SER A 306 -6.61 2.72 -9.69
N PRO A 307 -6.34 3.34 -8.54
CA PRO A 307 -6.06 4.77 -8.50
C PRO A 307 -4.64 5.03 -9.04
N ASP A 308 -4.39 6.25 -9.53
CA ASP A 308 -3.05 6.65 -9.98
C ASP A 308 -2.10 6.90 -8.79
N MET A 309 -2.64 7.29 -7.65
CA MET A 309 -1.93 7.61 -6.41
C MET A 309 -2.64 7.00 -5.21
N PRO A 310 -1.95 6.80 -4.08
CA PRO A 310 -2.57 6.36 -2.84
C PRO A 310 -3.74 7.26 -2.44
N ARG A 311 -4.77 6.63 -1.86
CA ARG A 311 -5.93 7.32 -1.27
C ARG A 311 -6.15 6.78 0.13
N ALA A 312 -6.74 7.60 0.97
CA ALA A 312 -7.12 7.20 2.31
C ALA A 312 -8.51 7.69 2.66
N GLU A 313 -9.20 6.99 3.56
CA GLU A 313 -10.43 7.49 4.16
C GLU A 313 -10.52 7.07 5.62
N ASN A 314 -11.19 7.89 6.38
CA ASN A 314 -11.65 7.61 7.74
C ASN A 314 -13.11 8.06 7.85
N ASP A 315 -13.65 8.06 9.06
CA ASP A 315 -15.06 8.41 9.31
C ASP A 315 -15.39 9.86 8.93
N ASP A 316 -14.39 10.76 8.91
CA ASP A 316 -14.59 12.19 8.71
C ASP A 316 -14.16 12.68 7.32
N SER A 317 -13.25 11.99 6.64
CA SER A 317 -12.54 12.56 5.50
C SER A 317 -12.22 11.55 4.41
N LEU A 318 -12.26 12.02 3.15
CA LEU A 318 -11.64 11.40 1.98
C LEU A 318 -10.35 12.13 1.67
N MET A 319 -9.27 11.41 1.52
CA MET A 319 -7.92 11.95 1.37
C MET A 319 -7.25 11.35 0.13
N ALA A 320 -6.78 12.20 -0.77
CA ALA A 320 -5.95 11.78 -1.90
C ALA A 320 -4.52 12.29 -1.69
N LEU A 321 -3.56 11.36 -1.73
CA LEU A 321 -2.16 11.67 -1.49
C LEU A 321 -1.47 11.98 -2.82
N GLY A 322 -1.06 13.23 -3.00
CA GLY A 322 -0.32 13.66 -4.18
C GLY A 322 1.19 13.55 -3.93
N ILE A 323 1.87 12.76 -4.75
CA ILE A 323 3.30 12.55 -4.67
C ILE A 323 3.92 13.05 -5.97
N GLY A 324 4.91 13.94 -5.88
CA GLY A 324 5.53 14.55 -7.05
C GLY A 324 6.84 15.24 -6.74
N GLY A 325 7.60 15.56 -7.78
CA GLY A 325 8.90 16.23 -7.67
C GLY A 325 8.82 17.72 -7.29
N SER A 326 7.61 18.27 -7.16
CA SER A 326 7.34 19.63 -6.69
C SER A 326 5.99 19.71 -5.99
N LEU A 327 5.80 20.73 -5.15
CA LEU A 327 4.50 20.98 -4.50
C LEU A 327 3.37 21.19 -5.52
N THR A 328 3.64 21.84 -6.64
CA THR A 328 2.65 22.03 -7.72
C THR A 328 2.23 20.67 -8.31
N ASN A 329 3.18 19.81 -8.63
CA ASN A 329 2.87 18.48 -9.18
C ASN A 329 2.12 17.62 -8.16
N ALA A 330 2.53 17.66 -6.89
CA ALA A 330 1.85 16.95 -5.82
C ALA A 330 0.40 17.42 -5.65
N LEU A 331 0.16 18.75 -5.61
CA LEU A 331 -1.19 19.31 -5.53
C LEU A 331 -2.06 18.89 -6.73
N GLN A 332 -1.55 19.01 -7.95
CA GLN A 332 -2.28 18.61 -9.16
C GLN A 332 -2.65 17.12 -9.14
N SER A 333 -1.72 16.28 -8.70
CA SER A 333 -1.93 14.83 -8.56
C SER A 333 -3.01 14.53 -7.52
N ALA A 334 -2.92 15.12 -6.32
CA ALA A 334 -3.91 14.94 -5.25
C ALA A 334 -5.31 15.38 -5.67
N THR A 335 -5.42 16.60 -6.24
CA THR A 335 -6.71 17.18 -6.66
C THR A 335 -7.36 16.35 -7.76
N THR A 336 -6.57 15.91 -8.75
CA THR A 336 -7.06 15.05 -9.83
C THR A 336 -7.55 13.71 -9.28
N SER A 337 -6.77 13.07 -8.42
CA SER A 337 -7.13 11.78 -7.80
C SER A 337 -8.40 11.90 -6.97
N LEU A 338 -8.56 12.98 -6.19
CA LEU A 338 -9.77 13.22 -5.40
C LEU A 338 -10.99 13.45 -6.28
N ALA A 339 -10.88 14.28 -7.34
CA ALA A 339 -11.96 14.55 -8.28
C ALA A 339 -12.45 13.27 -8.98
N GLN A 340 -11.52 12.43 -9.44
CA GLN A 340 -11.85 11.13 -10.03
C GLN A 340 -12.58 10.21 -9.03
N TRP A 341 -12.11 10.19 -7.78
CA TRP A 341 -12.70 9.34 -6.74
C TRP A 341 -14.12 9.78 -6.37
N LEU A 342 -14.33 11.08 -6.17
CA LEU A 342 -15.65 11.65 -5.93
C LEU A 342 -16.62 11.38 -7.10
N GLY A 343 -16.15 11.58 -8.34
CA GLY A 343 -16.93 11.29 -9.54
C GLY A 343 -17.39 9.82 -9.61
N ALA A 344 -16.49 8.88 -9.32
CA ALA A 344 -16.81 7.45 -9.30
C ALA A 344 -17.83 7.10 -8.18
N ARG A 345 -17.66 7.67 -6.98
CA ARG A 345 -18.62 7.46 -5.85
C ARG A 345 -20.01 7.99 -6.17
N LEU A 346 -20.10 9.20 -6.72
CA LEU A 346 -21.39 9.81 -7.12
C LEU A 346 -22.10 9.00 -8.21
N GLN A 347 -21.36 8.49 -9.19
CA GLN A 347 -21.93 7.61 -10.23
C GLN A 347 -22.44 6.30 -9.64
N ALA A 348 -21.70 5.67 -8.72
CA ALA A 348 -22.10 4.46 -8.04
C ALA A 348 -23.37 4.66 -7.19
N GLN A 349 -23.49 5.80 -6.49
CA GLN A 349 -24.70 6.15 -5.73
C GLN A 349 -25.92 6.32 -6.63
N ARG A 350 -25.79 7.05 -7.75
CA ARG A 350 -26.88 7.22 -8.73
C ARG A 350 -27.37 5.89 -9.30
N ARG A 351 -26.47 4.94 -9.60
CA ARG A 351 -26.83 3.60 -10.09
C ARG A 351 -27.58 2.76 -9.05
N ARG A 352 -27.37 2.99 -7.74
CA ARG A 352 -28.06 2.30 -6.65
C ARG A 352 -29.42 2.91 -6.30
N GLY A 353 -29.88 3.95 -7.00
CA GLY A 353 -31.21 4.56 -6.81
C GLY A 353 -31.37 5.35 -5.50
N GLY A 354 -30.28 5.76 -4.88
CA GLY A 354 -30.29 6.43 -3.60
C GLY A 354 -30.10 7.96 -3.72
N HIS A 355 -31.12 8.72 -3.35
CA HIS A 355 -30.99 10.15 -3.01
C HIS A 355 -30.44 10.26 -1.59
N GLY A 356 -29.19 9.93 -1.39
CA GLY A 356 -28.47 10.16 -0.13
C GLY A 356 -27.56 11.35 -0.28
N ALA A 357 -27.95 12.51 0.21
CA ALA A 357 -27.05 13.65 0.41
C ALA A 357 -26.08 13.29 1.55
N GLY A 358 -24.93 12.71 1.20
CA GLY A 358 -23.80 12.63 2.12
C GLY A 358 -23.10 13.98 2.15
N ASN A 359 -22.89 14.54 3.33
CA ASN A 359 -22.07 15.74 3.53
C ASN A 359 -20.63 15.41 3.13
N PHE A 360 -20.13 15.99 2.07
CA PHE A 360 -18.74 15.90 1.66
C PHE A 360 -18.03 17.18 2.12
N HIS A 361 -17.05 17.04 3.01
CA HIS A 361 -16.14 18.12 3.33
C HIS A 361 -14.85 17.88 2.56
N ALA A 362 -14.48 18.80 1.66
CA ALA A 362 -13.13 18.86 1.10
C ALA A 362 -12.27 19.66 2.08
N VAL A 363 -11.16 19.04 2.52
CA VAL A 363 -10.11 19.69 3.32
C VAL A 363 -8.90 19.89 2.43
#